data_85ecc0d42b84442225fc2031bc7ea8b5
#
_entry.id   85ecc0d42b84442225fc2031bc7ea8b5
#
_cell.length_a   1.000
_cell.length_b   1.000
_cell.length_c   1.000
_cell.angle_alpha   90.00
_cell.angle_beta   90.00
_cell.angle_gamma   90.00
#
_symmetry.space_group_name_H-M   'P 1'
#
loop_
_entity.id
_entity.type
_entity.pdbx_description
1 polymer ?
#
loop_
_entity_poly.entity_id
_entity_poly.type
_entity_poly.pdbx_seq_one_letter_code
_entity_poly.pdbx_strand_id
1 'polypeptide(L)'
;MAAELGRLVVEGFRSIRRVELDLTTDVTVLIGANGSGKSNLVSALELVSRIWDDSFQDYLYRRGGISNILFEDGEGRADHILIELLPGFNEDDRRSGYGVTLVPDLLGDSDRARIQEQRLFQAGSDRSDIHREIFRHGLRSSVRQIADSEEARRYVESLTPVLEGCRVFHFDDVSGDAPAKGWSTAGDDLSLRSNAENIAAYLLRVREDHSRHYQRIVAAVRAAAPFFDDFVLEPSSNERIRLRWRQRGLDRTFLAREASDGMLRFICLATLLLGPDRPATIILDEPELGLHPAAIHLLAEMARIAGRNGHKVILATQSVPLVSHFELSEIVIVDRVDGATAVHRPDEDLLKAFLDDYSTGTLWEMNFLGGRPSHTEAAL
;
A
#
# COMPACT_ATOMS: atom_id res chain seq x y z
N MET A 1 -5.76 20.32 -8.49
CA MET A 1 -5.42 18.90 -8.73
C MET A 1 -5.05 18.29 -7.39
N ALA A 2 -5.38 17.02 -7.14
CA ALA A 2 -4.96 16.33 -5.91
C ALA A 2 -3.42 16.24 -5.86
N ALA A 3 -2.83 16.37 -4.67
CA ALA A 3 -1.40 16.18 -4.50
C ALA A 3 -1.05 14.73 -4.87
N GLU A 4 0.01 14.54 -5.67
CA GLU A 4 0.53 13.22 -5.99
C GLU A 4 1.73 12.91 -5.09
N LEU A 5 1.79 11.68 -4.59
CA LEU A 5 2.92 11.20 -3.82
C LEU A 5 4.14 11.03 -4.74
N GLY A 6 5.21 11.79 -4.49
CA GLY A 6 6.44 11.77 -5.28
C GLY A 6 7.62 11.16 -4.57
N ARG A 7 7.74 11.34 -3.24
CA ARG A 7 8.83 10.80 -2.44
C ARG A 7 8.37 10.50 -1.02
N LEU A 8 8.85 9.39 -0.48
CA LEU A 8 8.74 8.99 0.91
C LEU A 8 10.11 9.08 1.58
N VAL A 9 10.20 9.77 2.72
CA VAL A 9 11.36 9.71 3.62
C VAL A 9 10.94 9.04 4.91
N VAL A 10 11.70 8.05 5.36
CA VAL A 10 11.49 7.35 6.63
C VAL A 10 12.80 7.29 7.39
N GLU A 11 12.77 7.63 8.67
CA GLU A 11 13.93 7.56 9.56
C GLU A 11 13.51 6.99 10.92
N GLY A 12 14.39 6.16 11.52
CA GLY A 12 14.21 5.64 12.87
C GLY A 12 13.10 4.60 13.03
N PHE A 13 12.67 3.91 11.95
CA PHE A 13 11.53 3.02 11.98
C PHE A 13 11.90 1.55 11.69
N ARG A 14 11.72 0.67 12.65
CA ARG A 14 11.98 -0.78 12.56
C ARG A 14 13.40 -1.09 12.02
N SER A 15 13.51 -1.66 10.81
CA SER A 15 14.80 -1.90 10.16
C SER A 15 15.31 -0.69 9.37
N ILE A 16 14.60 0.42 9.36
CA ILE A 16 14.94 1.60 8.56
C ILE A 16 15.66 2.61 9.44
N ARG A 17 16.99 2.73 9.26
CA ARG A 17 17.76 3.84 9.87
C ARG A 17 17.37 5.15 9.20
N ARG A 18 17.52 5.23 7.87
CA ARG A 18 17.02 6.31 7.01
C ARG A 18 16.91 5.82 5.57
N VAL A 19 15.76 6.04 4.96
CA VAL A 19 15.49 5.73 3.56
C VAL A 19 14.79 6.89 2.89
N GLU A 20 15.19 7.20 1.67
CA GLU A 20 14.47 8.07 0.75
C GLU A 20 14.03 7.25 -0.47
N LEU A 21 12.73 7.15 -0.68
CA LEU A 21 12.12 6.36 -1.74
C LEU A 21 11.43 7.28 -2.73
N ASP A 22 11.86 7.25 -3.99
CA ASP A 22 11.20 7.92 -5.11
C ASP A 22 9.97 7.12 -5.56
N LEU A 23 8.82 7.78 -5.61
CA LEU A 23 7.51 7.26 -5.98
C LEU A 23 6.90 8.00 -7.17
N THR A 24 7.73 8.52 -8.07
CA THR A 24 7.26 9.31 -9.23
C THR A 24 6.56 8.47 -10.28
N THR A 25 6.85 7.16 -10.38
CA THR A 25 6.18 6.23 -11.30
C THR A 25 4.74 5.93 -10.86
N ASP A 26 3.84 5.65 -11.80
CA ASP A 26 2.44 5.27 -11.51
C ASP A 26 2.36 3.95 -10.73
N VAL A 27 3.23 3.00 -11.09
CA VAL A 27 3.42 1.74 -10.38
C VAL A 27 4.85 1.69 -9.85
N THR A 28 5.02 1.34 -8.58
CA THR A 28 6.32 1.09 -7.95
C THR A 28 6.33 -0.32 -7.38
N VAL A 29 7.32 -1.11 -7.75
CA VAL A 29 7.47 -2.50 -7.30
C VAL A 29 8.70 -2.62 -6.42
N LEU A 30 8.48 -2.82 -5.12
CA LEU A 30 9.53 -3.06 -4.13
C LEU A 30 9.93 -4.53 -4.18
N ILE A 31 11.15 -4.83 -4.62
CA ILE A 31 11.68 -6.19 -4.70
C ILE A 31 12.84 -6.38 -3.72
N GLY A 32 13.08 -7.59 -3.28
CA GLY A 32 14.19 -7.93 -2.37
C GLY A 32 13.94 -9.22 -1.62
N ALA A 33 14.95 -9.70 -0.93
CA ALA A 33 14.88 -10.93 -0.14
C ALA A 33 13.92 -10.79 1.06
N ASN A 34 13.56 -11.93 1.67
CA ASN A 34 12.87 -11.94 2.95
C ASN A 34 13.72 -11.25 4.02
N GLY A 35 13.10 -10.37 4.81
CA GLY A 35 13.79 -9.60 5.84
C GLY A 35 14.56 -8.37 5.34
N SER A 36 14.53 -8.03 4.04
CA SER A 36 15.19 -6.82 3.51
C SER A 36 14.55 -5.52 4.00
N GLY A 37 13.28 -5.52 4.39
CA GLY A 37 12.57 -4.35 4.91
C GLY A 37 11.42 -3.85 4.03
N LYS A 38 11.02 -4.58 2.97
CA LYS A 38 9.86 -4.23 2.11
C LYS A 38 8.60 -3.96 2.93
N SER A 39 8.20 -4.92 3.78
CA SER A 39 7.02 -4.77 4.64
C SER A 39 7.18 -3.68 5.70
N ASN A 40 8.41 -3.27 6.03
CA ASN A 40 8.65 -2.13 6.92
C ASN A 40 8.40 -0.80 6.20
N LEU A 41 8.74 -0.68 4.91
CA LEU A 41 8.37 0.48 4.09
C LEU A 41 6.83 0.57 3.91
N VAL A 42 6.18 -0.56 3.63
CA VAL A 42 4.71 -0.65 3.58
C VAL A 42 4.08 -0.22 4.91
N SER A 43 4.63 -0.70 6.04
CA SER A 43 4.14 -0.33 7.39
C SER A 43 4.35 1.14 7.73
N ALA A 44 5.41 1.78 7.21
CA ALA A 44 5.63 3.22 7.40
C ALA A 44 4.54 4.04 6.68
N LEU A 45 4.17 3.67 5.47
CA LEU A 45 3.05 4.28 4.73
C LEU A 45 1.71 4.06 5.45
N GLU A 46 1.48 2.86 6.00
CA GLU A 46 0.29 2.59 6.82
C GLU A 46 0.24 3.49 8.05
N LEU A 47 1.36 3.68 8.74
CA LEU A 47 1.44 4.52 9.93
C LEU A 47 1.05 5.97 9.64
N VAL A 48 1.43 6.52 8.48
CA VAL A 48 1.02 7.87 8.07
C VAL A 48 -0.51 7.98 7.98
N SER A 49 -1.16 7.03 7.32
CA SER A 49 -2.62 7.01 7.22
C SER A 49 -3.27 6.93 8.62
N ARG A 50 -2.70 6.10 9.52
CA ARG A 50 -3.19 5.97 10.90
C ARG A 50 -3.01 7.24 11.74
N ILE A 51 -1.93 7.99 11.49
CA ILE A 51 -1.73 9.30 12.14
C ILE A 51 -2.76 10.30 11.62
N TRP A 52 -3.01 10.29 10.32
CA TRP A 52 -3.99 11.16 9.70
C TRP A 52 -5.42 10.90 10.22
N ASP A 53 -5.78 9.64 10.43
CA ASP A 53 -7.08 9.20 10.96
C ASP A 53 -7.18 9.29 12.48
N ASP A 54 -6.13 9.74 13.18
CA ASP A 54 -6.01 9.75 14.65
C ASP A 54 -6.14 8.34 15.30
N SER A 55 -5.87 7.28 14.53
CA SER A 55 -5.94 5.88 14.98
C SER A 55 -4.56 5.24 15.24
N PHE A 56 -3.49 6.05 15.20
CA PHE A 56 -2.11 5.55 15.32
C PHE A 56 -1.77 4.96 16.69
N GLN A 57 -2.39 5.43 17.78
CA GLN A 57 -2.17 4.87 19.12
C GLN A 57 -2.64 3.40 19.19
N ASP A 58 -3.81 3.08 18.62
CA ASP A 58 -4.31 1.71 18.56
C ASP A 58 -3.42 0.84 17.66
N TYR A 59 -2.93 1.41 16.57
CA TYR A 59 -1.98 0.76 15.67
C TYR A 59 -0.68 0.40 16.40
N LEU A 60 -0.12 1.34 17.18
CA LEU A 60 1.09 1.14 17.99
C LEU A 60 0.86 0.10 19.09
N TYR A 61 -0.23 0.23 19.85
CA TYR A 61 -0.59 -0.70 20.92
C TYR A 61 -0.62 -2.16 20.43
N ARG A 62 -1.28 -2.42 19.30
CA ARG A 62 -1.35 -3.76 18.69
C ARG A 62 0.01 -4.31 18.29
N ARG A 63 1.03 -3.46 18.15
CA ARG A 63 2.43 -3.82 17.79
C ARG A 63 3.38 -3.79 18.98
N GLY A 64 2.84 -3.68 20.21
CA GLY A 64 3.61 -3.66 21.45
C GLY A 64 4.25 -2.32 21.77
N GLY A 65 3.66 -1.21 21.29
CA GLY A 65 4.08 0.15 21.59
C GLY A 65 5.13 0.72 20.66
N ILE A 66 5.43 2.02 20.83
CA ILE A 66 6.42 2.73 20.00
C ILE A 66 7.81 2.14 20.14
N SER A 67 8.19 1.67 21.33
CA SER A 67 9.51 1.09 21.59
C SER A 67 9.84 -0.10 20.70
N ASN A 68 8.84 -0.89 20.30
CA ASN A 68 9.03 -2.05 19.42
C ASN A 68 9.12 -1.71 17.94
N ILE A 69 8.85 -0.47 17.58
CA ILE A 69 8.92 -0.02 16.18
C ILE A 69 9.99 1.04 15.92
N LEU A 70 10.73 1.47 16.96
CA LEU A 70 11.95 2.26 16.79
C LEU A 70 13.05 1.39 16.16
N PHE A 71 13.83 2.02 15.26
CA PHE A 71 15.03 1.40 14.73
C PHE A 71 16.04 1.14 15.84
N GLU A 72 16.66 -0.04 15.84
CA GLU A 72 17.70 -0.42 16.78
C GLU A 72 18.77 -1.25 16.07
N ASP A 73 20.03 -0.98 16.36
CA ASP A 73 21.18 -1.72 15.89
C ASP A 73 22.26 -1.85 17.00
N GLY A 74 23.47 -2.32 16.63
CA GLY A 74 24.58 -2.45 17.57
C GLY A 74 25.11 -1.14 18.14
N GLU A 75 24.76 0.01 17.56
CA GLU A 75 25.19 1.34 18.01
C GLU A 75 24.16 1.99 18.95
N GLY A 76 22.92 1.49 18.96
CA GLY A 76 21.85 1.98 19.83
C GLY A 76 20.46 1.96 19.19
N ARG A 77 19.54 2.61 19.88
CA ARG A 77 18.15 2.76 19.44
C ARG A 77 17.89 4.21 19.03
N ALA A 78 17.13 4.39 17.95
CA ALA A 78 16.62 5.69 17.54
C ALA A 78 15.74 6.32 18.64
N ASP A 79 15.82 7.62 18.80
CA ASP A 79 15.04 8.40 19.76
C ASP A 79 13.71 8.91 19.19
N HIS A 80 13.55 8.85 17.88
CA HIS A 80 12.35 9.29 17.15
C HIS A 80 12.09 8.48 15.89
N ILE A 81 10.88 8.64 15.36
CA ILE A 81 10.49 8.19 14.02
C ILE A 81 10.11 9.43 13.22
N LEU A 82 10.77 9.65 12.08
CA LEU A 82 10.41 10.67 11.11
C LEU A 82 9.83 10.01 9.87
N ILE A 83 8.65 10.48 9.42
CA ILE A 83 8.08 10.10 8.13
C ILE A 83 7.68 11.37 7.39
N GLU A 84 8.15 11.52 6.15
CA GLU A 84 7.79 12.63 5.28
C GLU A 84 7.28 12.10 3.94
N LEU A 85 6.14 12.62 3.51
CA LEU A 85 5.58 12.45 2.18
C LEU A 85 5.77 13.76 1.42
N LEU A 86 6.60 13.72 0.40
CA LEU A 86 6.94 14.89 -0.40
C LEU A 86 6.27 14.80 -1.77
N PRO A 87 5.88 15.95 -2.35
CA PRO A 87 5.27 15.98 -3.66
C PRO A 87 6.25 15.54 -4.75
N GLY A 88 5.73 14.95 -5.82
CA GLY A 88 6.51 14.75 -7.06
C GLY A 88 6.74 16.10 -7.76
N PHE A 89 7.88 16.25 -8.44
CA PHE A 89 8.21 17.48 -9.17
C PHE A 89 7.57 17.45 -10.57
N ASN A 90 6.62 18.36 -10.82
CA ASN A 90 6.29 18.85 -12.17
C ASN A 90 6.51 20.35 -12.19
N GLU A 91 6.99 20.88 -13.32
CA GLU A 91 7.51 22.26 -13.45
C GLU A 91 6.49 23.36 -13.15
N ASP A 92 5.19 23.07 -13.12
CA ASP A 92 4.11 24.09 -13.00
C ASP A 92 3.27 24.01 -11.71
N ASP A 93 3.61 23.14 -10.72
CA ASP A 93 2.64 22.83 -9.66
C ASP A 93 3.20 23.05 -8.24
N ARG A 94 2.48 23.89 -7.48
CA ARG A 94 2.66 24.04 -6.01
C ARG A 94 2.14 22.79 -5.34
N ARG A 95 3.03 21.88 -4.94
CA ARG A 95 2.64 20.62 -4.34
C ARG A 95 2.80 20.64 -2.83
N SER A 96 1.82 20.11 -2.16
CA SER A 96 1.75 20.05 -0.70
C SER A 96 2.26 18.73 -0.19
N GLY A 97 3.22 18.74 0.73
CA GLY A 97 3.78 17.58 1.42
C GLY A 97 3.40 17.55 2.90
N TYR A 98 3.60 16.40 3.52
CA TYR A 98 3.33 16.18 4.94
C TYR A 98 4.50 15.50 5.60
N GLY A 99 4.86 15.93 6.81
CA GLY A 99 5.86 15.30 7.65
C GLY A 99 5.39 15.16 9.08
N VAL A 100 5.81 14.09 9.75
CA VAL A 100 5.50 13.84 11.15
C VAL A 100 6.71 13.24 11.86
N THR A 101 6.96 13.73 13.09
CA THR A 101 7.96 13.19 14.00
C THR A 101 7.25 12.62 15.23
N LEU A 102 7.46 11.34 15.48
CA LEU A 102 6.95 10.63 16.66
C LEU A 102 8.09 10.38 17.64
N VAL A 103 7.84 10.57 18.93
CA VAL A 103 8.76 10.24 20.02
C VAL A 103 8.05 9.43 21.10
N PRO A 104 8.76 8.61 21.88
CA PRO A 104 8.20 7.98 23.08
C PRO A 104 7.62 9.01 24.03
N ASP A 105 6.48 8.69 24.66
CA ASP A 105 5.90 9.54 25.71
C ASP A 105 6.57 9.27 27.04
N LEU A 106 7.60 10.06 27.36
CA LEU A 106 8.39 9.93 28.59
C LEU A 106 7.65 10.35 29.87
N LEU A 107 6.49 11.03 29.74
CA LEU A 107 5.70 11.53 30.88
C LEU A 107 4.54 10.63 31.26
N GLY A 108 4.25 9.63 30.45
CA GLY A 108 3.14 8.71 30.61
C GLY A 108 3.56 7.25 30.50
N ASP A 109 2.77 6.51 29.74
CA ASP A 109 3.03 5.10 29.42
C ASP A 109 4.10 5.03 28.29
N SER A 110 5.24 4.41 28.57
CA SER A 110 6.37 4.29 27.63
C SER A 110 6.01 3.59 26.31
N ASP A 111 4.85 2.93 26.25
CA ASP A 111 4.38 2.24 25.05
C ASP A 111 3.61 3.16 24.10
N ARG A 112 3.29 4.39 24.53
CA ARG A 112 2.64 5.40 23.72
C ARG A 112 3.63 6.26 22.96
N ALA A 113 3.20 6.71 21.78
CA ALA A 113 3.90 7.73 21.03
C ALA A 113 3.27 9.10 21.24
N ARG A 114 4.12 10.12 21.31
CA ARG A 114 3.72 11.51 21.22
C ARG A 114 4.16 12.07 19.89
N ILE A 115 3.28 12.81 19.22
CA ILE A 115 3.64 13.60 18.06
C ILE A 115 4.46 14.78 18.56
N GLN A 116 5.75 14.81 18.23
CA GLN A 116 6.63 15.92 18.56
C GLN A 116 6.40 17.08 17.61
N GLU A 117 6.26 16.79 16.33
CA GLU A 117 6.08 17.78 15.27
C GLU A 117 5.28 17.20 14.12
N GLN A 118 4.40 18.01 13.54
CA GLN A 118 3.78 17.80 12.24
C GLN A 118 4.12 18.99 11.35
N ARG A 119 4.45 18.74 10.10
CA ARG A 119 4.84 19.75 9.14
C ARG A 119 3.96 19.65 7.90
N LEU A 120 3.49 20.79 7.43
CA LEU A 120 2.91 20.93 6.12
C LEU A 120 3.92 21.65 5.24
N PHE A 121 4.21 21.10 4.08
CA PHE A 121 5.14 21.67 3.13
C PHE A 121 4.39 22.18 1.89
N GLN A 122 4.81 23.35 1.39
CA GLN A 122 4.47 23.77 0.04
C GLN A 122 5.74 24.01 -0.75
N ALA A 123 5.95 23.27 -1.83
CA ALA A 123 7.01 23.53 -2.76
C ALA A 123 6.63 24.76 -3.60
N GLY A 124 7.43 25.82 -3.54
CA GLY A 124 7.39 26.92 -4.49
C GLY A 124 7.95 26.49 -5.85
N SER A 125 7.84 27.37 -6.86
CA SER A 125 8.42 27.19 -8.20
C SER A 125 9.96 27.10 -8.19
N ASP A 126 10.59 27.53 -7.11
CA ASP A 126 12.02 27.36 -6.87
C ASP A 126 12.21 26.38 -5.69
N ARG A 127 13.13 25.39 -5.85
CA ARG A 127 13.43 24.34 -4.85
C ARG A 127 13.87 24.89 -3.47
N SER A 128 14.16 26.19 -3.38
CA SER A 128 14.57 26.87 -2.14
C SER A 128 13.40 27.38 -1.28
N ASP A 129 12.21 27.57 -1.83
CA ASP A 129 11.07 28.13 -1.11
C ASP A 129 10.07 27.04 -0.69
N ILE A 130 10.35 26.41 0.46
CA ILE A 130 9.41 25.52 1.13
C ILE A 130 8.70 26.32 2.21
N HIS A 131 7.44 26.65 2.01
CA HIS A 131 6.59 27.19 3.06
C HIS A 131 6.29 26.08 4.05
N ARG A 132 6.61 26.27 5.34
CA ARG A 132 6.43 25.27 6.40
C ARG A 132 5.47 25.79 7.44
N GLU A 133 4.32 25.13 7.62
CA GLU A 133 3.54 25.26 8.83
C GLU A 133 3.91 24.12 9.78
N ILE A 134 4.33 24.48 11.00
CA ILE A 134 4.82 23.54 12.01
C ILE A 134 3.84 23.52 13.16
N PHE A 135 3.29 22.34 13.44
CA PHE A 135 2.43 22.08 14.59
C PHE A 135 3.19 21.24 15.62
N ARG A 136 3.25 21.70 16.85
CA ARG A 136 4.04 21.03 17.91
C ARG A 136 3.14 20.45 18.98
N HIS A 137 3.46 19.20 19.37
CA HIS A 137 3.04 18.48 20.56
C HIS A 137 1.60 17.97 20.64
N GLY A 138 1.45 16.65 20.79
CA GLY A 138 0.18 16.04 21.15
C GLY A 138 0.18 14.51 21.13
N LEU A 139 -0.78 13.93 21.85
CA LEU A 139 -1.12 12.51 21.77
C LEU A 139 -2.09 12.22 20.62
N ARG A 140 -2.54 13.25 19.90
CA ARG A 140 -3.48 13.18 18.79
C ARG A 140 -3.01 14.01 17.61
N SER A 141 -3.38 13.58 16.41
CA SER A 141 -3.17 14.40 15.21
C SER A 141 -4.07 15.63 15.24
N SER A 142 -3.47 16.81 15.11
CA SER A 142 -4.19 18.08 15.19
C SER A 142 -4.31 18.80 13.83
N VAL A 143 -3.68 18.27 12.77
CA VAL A 143 -3.60 18.96 11.47
C VAL A 143 -4.97 19.30 10.90
N ARG A 144 -5.97 18.44 11.08
CA ARG A 144 -7.36 18.70 10.64
C ARG A 144 -8.07 19.77 11.48
N GLN A 145 -7.63 19.96 12.74
CA GLN A 145 -8.29 20.84 13.70
C GLN A 145 -7.70 22.25 13.75
N ILE A 146 -6.44 22.41 13.29
CA ILE A 146 -5.64 23.63 13.45
C ILE A 146 -5.57 24.44 12.14
N ALA A 147 -6.30 24.07 11.12
CA ALA A 147 -6.39 24.87 9.88
C ALA A 147 -7.18 26.18 10.14
N ASP A 148 -6.57 27.09 10.91
CA ASP A 148 -7.18 28.38 11.31
C ASP A 148 -7.20 29.39 10.15
N SER A 149 -6.32 29.23 9.14
CA SER A 149 -6.28 30.04 7.95
C SER A 149 -6.98 29.36 6.77
N GLU A 150 -7.56 30.14 5.86
CA GLU A 150 -8.14 29.60 4.62
C GLU A 150 -7.09 28.91 3.75
N GLU A 151 -5.86 29.36 3.81
CA GLU A 151 -4.72 28.79 3.10
C GLU A 151 -4.34 27.41 3.69
N ALA A 152 -4.28 27.28 5.01
CA ALA A 152 -4.04 26.00 5.70
C ALA A 152 -5.17 24.98 5.42
N ARG A 153 -6.41 25.42 5.32
CA ARG A 153 -7.55 24.55 4.96
C ARG A 153 -7.43 23.99 3.56
N ARG A 154 -7.10 24.82 2.56
CA ARG A 154 -6.87 24.39 1.18
C ARG A 154 -5.72 23.38 1.09
N TYR A 155 -4.72 23.56 1.92
CA TYR A 155 -3.59 22.66 2.05
C TYR A 155 -4.02 21.29 2.57
N VAL A 156 -4.70 21.26 3.69
CA VAL A 156 -5.24 20.03 4.29
C VAL A 156 -6.16 19.33 3.29
N GLU A 157 -7.04 20.05 2.62
CA GLU A 157 -7.93 19.51 1.59
C GLU A 157 -7.17 18.88 0.42
N SER A 158 -6.04 19.47 -0.02
CA SER A 158 -5.23 18.93 -1.11
C SER A 158 -4.47 17.66 -0.70
N LEU A 159 -4.06 17.53 0.56
CA LEU A 159 -3.31 16.38 1.08
C LEU A 159 -4.22 15.23 1.52
N THR A 160 -5.45 15.53 1.93
CA THR A 160 -6.41 14.53 2.42
C THR A 160 -6.54 13.31 1.50
N PRO A 161 -6.72 13.45 0.17
CA PRO A 161 -6.82 12.29 -0.72
C PRO A 161 -5.57 11.41 -0.74
N VAL A 162 -4.39 12.01 -0.60
CA VAL A 162 -3.12 11.26 -0.57
C VAL A 162 -2.96 10.53 0.75
N LEU A 163 -3.17 11.21 1.87
CA LEU A 163 -2.93 10.68 3.22
C LEU A 163 -4.01 9.66 3.64
N GLU A 164 -5.27 9.92 3.35
CA GLU A 164 -6.35 8.93 3.50
C GLU A 164 -6.23 7.81 2.48
N GLY A 165 -5.66 8.12 1.32
CA GLY A 165 -5.47 7.20 0.22
C GLY A 165 -4.25 6.30 0.35
N CYS A 166 -3.34 6.51 1.32
CA CYS A 166 -2.24 5.59 1.62
C CYS A 166 -2.79 4.35 2.36
N ARG A 167 -3.60 3.54 1.68
CA ARG A 167 -4.22 2.36 2.28
C ARG A 167 -3.47 1.10 1.91
N VAL A 168 -3.02 0.38 2.94
CA VAL A 168 -2.48 -0.97 2.80
C VAL A 168 -3.64 -1.96 2.83
N PHE A 169 -3.71 -2.80 1.81
CA PHE A 169 -4.72 -3.84 1.70
C PHE A 169 -4.10 -5.19 2.03
N HIS A 170 -4.71 -5.88 2.96
CA HIS A 170 -4.30 -7.19 3.48
C HIS A 170 -5.34 -8.23 3.08
N PHE A 171 -5.06 -8.95 2.00
CA PHE A 171 -5.90 -10.06 1.52
C PHE A 171 -5.21 -11.41 1.72
N ASP A 172 -4.27 -11.46 2.65
CA ASP A 172 -3.48 -12.61 3.03
C ASP A 172 -4.24 -13.60 3.93
N ASP A 173 -5.17 -13.10 4.76
CA ASP A 173 -6.04 -13.99 5.53
C ASP A 173 -7.08 -14.66 4.61
N VAL A 174 -6.84 -15.93 4.35
CA VAL A 174 -7.72 -16.84 3.60
C VAL A 174 -8.20 -18.00 4.45
N SER A 175 -8.04 -17.92 5.78
CA SER A 175 -8.51 -18.91 6.76
C SER A 175 -10.03 -19.14 6.68
N GLY A 176 -10.54 -20.10 7.42
CA GLY A 176 -11.99 -20.34 7.52
C GLY A 176 -12.79 -19.13 8.00
N ASP A 177 -12.17 -18.31 8.85
CA ASP A 177 -12.74 -17.11 9.47
C ASP A 177 -12.29 -15.80 8.79
N ALA A 178 -11.67 -15.90 7.60
CA ALA A 178 -11.22 -14.74 6.85
C ALA A 178 -12.32 -13.68 6.71
N PRO A 179 -12.01 -12.38 6.89
CA PRO A 179 -13.02 -11.31 6.85
C PRO A 179 -13.86 -11.32 5.58
N ALA A 180 -13.27 -11.58 4.41
CA ALA A 180 -13.97 -11.67 3.13
C ALA A 180 -14.96 -12.84 3.02
N LYS A 181 -14.87 -13.86 3.89
CA LYS A 181 -15.78 -15.01 3.98
C LYS A 181 -16.97 -14.75 4.92
N GLY A 182 -16.89 -13.66 5.68
CA GLY A 182 -17.85 -13.30 6.71
C GLY A 182 -19.17 -12.70 6.19
N TRP A 183 -19.99 -12.29 7.13
CA TRP A 183 -21.18 -11.49 6.88
C TRP A 183 -20.89 -10.01 7.09
N SER A 184 -21.28 -9.17 6.16
CA SER A 184 -21.26 -7.71 6.28
C SER A 184 -22.66 -7.12 6.28
N THR A 185 -22.81 -5.85 6.66
CA THR A 185 -24.06 -5.09 6.50
C THR A 185 -24.15 -4.61 5.06
N ALA A 186 -25.32 -4.72 4.42
CA ALA A 186 -25.49 -4.34 3.02
C ALA A 186 -25.19 -2.86 2.74
N GLY A 187 -25.41 -1.97 3.74
CA GLY A 187 -25.08 -0.54 3.65
C GLY A 187 -23.61 -0.17 3.94
N ASP A 188 -22.73 -1.14 4.22
CA ASP A 188 -21.28 -0.89 4.34
C ASP A 188 -20.61 -1.07 2.98
N ASP A 189 -20.86 -0.16 2.07
CA ASP A 189 -20.62 -0.33 0.63
C ASP A 189 -19.89 0.83 -0.04
N LEU A 190 -19.62 1.95 0.65
CA LEU A 190 -19.03 3.15 0.06
C LEU A 190 -17.61 2.93 -0.50
N SER A 191 -16.81 2.13 0.16
CA SER A 191 -15.45 1.76 -0.29
C SER A 191 -15.09 0.37 0.19
N LEU A 192 -14.23 -0.33 -0.55
CA LEU A 192 -13.71 -1.63 -0.12
C LEU A 192 -12.82 -1.45 1.12
N ARG A 193 -13.10 -2.23 2.17
CA ARG A 193 -12.28 -2.24 3.38
C ARG A 193 -10.94 -2.92 3.15
N SER A 194 -9.91 -2.53 3.91
CA SER A 194 -8.53 -3.02 3.72
C SER A 194 -8.36 -4.54 3.87
N ASN A 195 -9.27 -5.19 4.58
CA ASN A 195 -9.32 -6.64 4.76
C ASN A 195 -10.45 -7.32 3.96
N ALA A 196 -11.12 -6.57 3.09
CA ALA A 196 -12.26 -7.01 2.28
C ALA A 196 -13.47 -7.57 3.05
N GLU A 197 -13.65 -7.25 4.35
CA GLU A 197 -14.78 -7.74 5.16
C GLU A 197 -16.16 -7.36 4.61
N ASN A 198 -16.23 -6.27 3.83
CA ASN A 198 -17.46 -5.75 3.21
C ASN A 198 -17.56 -6.04 1.70
N ILE A 199 -16.74 -6.95 1.17
CA ILE A 199 -16.63 -7.18 -0.29
C ILE A 199 -17.97 -7.48 -0.95
N ALA A 200 -18.87 -8.21 -0.27
CA ALA A 200 -20.19 -8.56 -0.82
C ALA A 200 -21.11 -7.32 -0.95
N ALA A 201 -21.11 -6.45 0.07
CA ALA A 201 -21.87 -5.20 0.05
C ALA A 201 -21.32 -4.25 -1.00
N TYR A 202 -19.99 -4.10 -1.06
CA TYR A 202 -19.33 -3.26 -2.05
C TYR A 202 -19.62 -3.74 -3.48
N LEU A 203 -19.49 -5.04 -3.77
CA LEU A 203 -19.81 -5.60 -5.09
C LEU A 203 -21.29 -5.42 -5.46
N LEU A 204 -22.22 -5.49 -4.48
CA LEU A 204 -23.64 -5.23 -4.72
C LEU A 204 -23.83 -3.80 -5.24
N ARG A 205 -23.32 -2.80 -4.53
CA ARG A 205 -23.40 -1.40 -4.96
C ARG A 205 -22.69 -1.19 -6.32
N VAL A 206 -21.51 -1.76 -6.53
CA VAL A 206 -20.80 -1.66 -7.82
C VAL A 206 -21.63 -2.25 -8.95
N ARG A 207 -22.37 -3.33 -8.71
CA ARG A 207 -23.29 -3.92 -9.70
C ARG A 207 -24.45 -2.99 -10.03
N GLU A 208 -25.04 -2.34 -9.03
CA GLU A 208 -26.23 -1.48 -9.17
C GLU A 208 -25.86 -0.10 -9.76
N ASP A 209 -24.83 0.56 -9.23
CA ASP A 209 -24.52 1.94 -9.58
C ASP A 209 -23.41 2.06 -10.64
N HIS A 210 -22.51 1.06 -10.75
CA HIS A 210 -21.31 1.09 -11.58
C HIS A 210 -21.17 -0.17 -12.46
N SER A 211 -22.20 -0.52 -13.21
CA SER A 211 -22.31 -1.77 -13.96
C SER A 211 -21.10 -2.09 -14.85
N ARG A 212 -20.44 -1.07 -15.45
CA ARG A 212 -19.23 -1.25 -16.26
C ARG A 212 -18.04 -1.75 -15.43
N HIS A 213 -17.87 -1.25 -14.20
CA HIS A 213 -16.82 -1.71 -13.29
C HIS A 213 -17.12 -3.15 -12.83
N TYR A 214 -18.35 -3.43 -12.48
CA TYR A 214 -18.79 -4.77 -12.12
C TYR A 214 -18.48 -5.79 -13.23
N GLN A 215 -18.84 -5.49 -14.48
CA GLN A 215 -18.54 -6.35 -15.62
C GLN A 215 -17.05 -6.58 -15.82
N ARG A 216 -16.21 -5.57 -15.61
CA ARG A 216 -14.73 -5.71 -15.67
C ARG A 216 -14.22 -6.63 -14.58
N ILE A 217 -14.72 -6.48 -13.35
CA ILE A 217 -14.37 -7.35 -12.21
C ILE A 217 -14.73 -8.80 -12.53
N VAL A 218 -15.99 -9.04 -12.96
CA VAL A 218 -16.47 -10.38 -13.33
C VAL A 218 -15.66 -10.96 -14.48
N ALA A 219 -15.31 -10.16 -15.49
CA ALA A 219 -14.49 -10.62 -16.61
C ALA A 219 -13.08 -11.01 -16.17
N ALA A 220 -12.45 -10.24 -15.29
CA ALA A 220 -11.13 -10.55 -14.72
C ALA A 220 -11.16 -11.85 -13.91
N VAL A 221 -12.18 -12.03 -13.04
CA VAL A 221 -12.35 -13.27 -12.26
C VAL A 221 -12.57 -14.47 -13.18
N ARG A 222 -13.37 -14.33 -14.25
CA ARG A 222 -13.57 -15.39 -15.25
C ARG A 222 -12.29 -15.74 -16.01
N ALA A 223 -11.42 -14.76 -16.26
CA ALA A 223 -10.13 -15.00 -16.91
C ALA A 223 -9.17 -15.79 -16.01
N ALA A 224 -9.16 -15.51 -14.70
CA ALA A 224 -8.36 -16.24 -13.73
C ALA A 224 -8.97 -17.61 -13.35
N ALA A 225 -10.29 -17.71 -13.33
CA ALA A 225 -11.05 -18.92 -12.95
C ALA A 225 -12.18 -19.18 -13.98
N PRO A 226 -11.92 -19.90 -15.10
CA PRO A 226 -12.86 -20.06 -16.21
C PRO A 226 -14.18 -20.74 -15.84
N PHE A 227 -14.20 -21.48 -14.74
CA PHE A 227 -15.41 -22.10 -14.19
C PHE A 227 -16.33 -21.12 -13.47
N PHE A 228 -15.83 -19.95 -13.05
CA PHE A 228 -16.63 -18.92 -12.41
C PHE A 228 -17.67 -18.34 -13.39
N ASP A 229 -18.93 -18.22 -12.94
CA ASP A 229 -19.99 -17.59 -13.72
C ASP A 229 -20.25 -16.16 -13.26
N ASP A 230 -20.79 -15.98 -12.06
CA ASP A 230 -21.11 -14.65 -11.54
C ASP A 230 -21.24 -14.66 -10.02
N PHE A 231 -21.26 -13.48 -9.41
CA PHE A 231 -21.58 -13.34 -8.00
C PHE A 231 -23.09 -13.43 -7.75
N VAL A 232 -23.45 -13.92 -6.56
CA VAL A 232 -24.84 -13.94 -6.06
C VAL A 232 -24.91 -13.00 -4.87
N LEU A 233 -25.35 -11.76 -5.13
CA LEU A 233 -25.33 -10.64 -4.20
C LEU A 233 -26.77 -10.29 -3.81
N GLU A 234 -27.33 -11.06 -2.88
CA GLU A 234 -28.68 -10.89 -2.37
C GLU A 234 -28.61 -10.70 -0.85
N PRO A 235 -29.02 -9.53 -0.34
CA PRO A 235 -29.12 -9.31 1.09
C PRO A 235 -30.17 -10.24 1.72
N SER A 236 -29.94 -10.63 2.97
CA SER A 236 -30.94 -11.31 3.78
C SER A 236 -31.98 -10.32 4.31
N SER A 237 -33.05 -10.83 4.89
CA SER A 237 -34.11 -10.01 5.51
C SER A 237 -33.62 -9.06 6.61
N ASN A 238 -32.43 -9.31 7.17
CA ASN A 238 -31.79 -8.50 8.21
C ASN A 238 -30.72 -7.55 7.64
N GLU A 239 -30.77 -7.22 6.34
CA GLU A 239 -29.83 -6.37 5.64
C GLU A 239 -28.37 -6.84 5.75
N ARG A 240 -28.15 -8.14 5.96
CA ARG A 240 -26.84 -8.74 5.96
C ARG A 240 -26.55 -9.44 4.64
N ILE A 241 -25.33 -9.33 4.17
CA ILE A 241 -24.88 -9.90 2.92
C ILE A 241 -23.56 -10.63 3.13
N ARG A 242 -23.34 -11.70 2.37
CA ARG A 242 -22.04 -12.38 2.30
C ARG A 242 -21.72 -12.75 0.86
N LEU A 243 -20.43 -12.92 0.56
CA LEU A 243 -19.96 -13.27 -0.77
C LEU A 243 -20.40 -14.69 -1.13
N ARG A 244 -21.17 -14.79 -2.23
CA ARG A 244 -21.61 -16.03 -2.87
C ARG A 244 -21.36 -15.94 -4.37
N TRP A 245 -21.20 -17.06 -5.02
CA TRP A 245 -20.93 -17.12 -6.45
C TRP A 245 -21.53 -18.36 -7.11
N ARG A 246 -21.64 -18.34 -8.44
CA ARG A 246 -22.10 -19.46 -9.25
C ARG A 246 -20.97 -19.99 -10.12
N GLN A 247 -21.01 -21.28 -10.37
CA GLN A 247 -20.13 -21.97 -11.31
C GLN A 247 -20.89 -22.27 -12.59
N ARG A 248 -20.23 -22.10 -13.73
CA ARG A 248 -20.82 -22.45 -15.04
C ARG A 248 -21.19 -23.92 -15.09
N GLY A 249 -22.40 -24.18 -15.59
CA GLY A 249 -22.93 -25.54 -15.75
C GLY A 249 -23.42 -26.18 -14.45
N LEU A 250 -23.48 -25.41 -13.33
CA LEU A 250 -24.08 -25.90 -12.09
C LEU A 250 -25.13 -24.91 -11.58
N ASP A 251 -26.31 -25.45 -11.19
CA ASP A 251 -27.42 -24.66 -10.62
C ASP A 251 -27.19 -24.28 -9.16
N ARG A 252 -26.11 -24.79 -8.56
CA ARG A 252 -25.75 -24.57 -7.16
C ARG A 252 -25.06 -23.23 -6.96
N THR A 253 -25.41 -22.53 -5.85
CA THR A 253 -24.69 -21.36 -5.34
C THR A 253 -23.62 -21.81 -4.34
N PHE A 254 -22.41 -21.29 -4.49
CA PHE A 254 -21.27 -21.54 -3.64
C PHE A 254 -21.05 -20.36 -2.67
N LEU A 255 -20.53 -20.65 -1.49
CA LEU A 255 -20.09 -19.65 -0.53
C LEU A 255 -18.64 -19.25 -0.79
N ALA A 256 -18.21 -18.07 -0.32
CA ALA A 256 -16.81 -17.65 -0.39
C ALA A 256 -15.83 -18.66 0.24
N ARG A 257 -16.23 -19.35 1.30
CA ARG A 257 -15.42 -20.40 1.96
C ARG A 257 -15.20 -21.65 1.10
N GLU A 258 -15.95 -21.84 0.03
CA GLU A 258 -15.82 -22.94 -0.92
C GLU A 258 -14.93 -22.55 -2.12
N ALA A 259 -14.53 -21.29 -2.22
CA ALA A 259 -13.52 -20.86 -3.17
C ALA A 259 -12.10 -21.28 -2.68
N SER A 260 -11.20 -21.54 -3.62
CA SER A 260 -9.79 -21.69 -3.28
C SER A 260 -9.21 -20.37 -2.75
N ASP A 261 -8.17 -20.45 -1.95
CA ASP A 261 -7.52 -19.28 -1.36
C ASP A 261 -7.04 -18.29 -2.42
N GLY A 262 -6.41 -18.80 -3.49
CA GLY A 262 -6.00 -17.96 -4.63
C GLY A 262 -7.17 -17.32 -5.36
N MET A 263 -8.30 -18.03 -5.53
CA MET A 263 -9.50 -17.46 -6.14
C MET A 263 -10.10 -16.32 -5.28
N LEU A 264 -10.24 -16.53 -3.98
CA LEU A 264 -10.76 -15.51 -3.06
C LEU A 264 -9.88 -14.27 -3.06
N ARG A 265 -8.56 -14.46 -2.93
CA ARG A 265 -7.57 -13.35 -2.98
C ARG A 265 -7.67 -12.61 -4.31
N PHE A 266 -7.73 -13.33 -5.43
CA PHE A 266 -7.87 -12.69 -6.74
C PHE A 266 -9.17 -11.91 -6.88
N ILE A 267 -10.30 -12.40 -6.35
CA ILE A 267 -11.57 -11.66 -6.30
C ILE A 267 -11.39 -10.33 -5.54
N CYS A 268 -10.73 -10.35 -4.37
CA CYS A 268 -10.46 -9.14 -3.59
C CYS A 268 -9.59 -8.14 -4.36
N LEU A 269 -8.51 -8.62 -4.99
CA LEU A 269 -7.59 -7.81 -5.80
C LEU A 269 -8.29 -7.21 -7.04
N ALA A 270 -9.05 -8.00 -7.77
CA ALA A 270 -9.82 -7.53 -8.92
C ALA A 270 -10.88 -6.49 -8.51
N THR A 271 -11.55 -6.71 -7.38
CA THR A 271 -12.53 -5.77 -6.84
C THR A 271 -11.88 -4.44 -6.45
N LEU A 272 -10.70 -4.47 -5.81
CA LEU A 272 -9.93 -3.28 -5.46
C LEU A 272 -9.45 -2.53 -6.70
N LEU A 273 -8.72 -3.22 -7.59
CA LEU A 273 -7.99 -2.59 -8.69
C LEU A 273 -8.90 -2.15 -9.85
N LEU A 274 -10.08 -2.76 -10.01
CA LEU A 274 -11.03 -2.44 -11.07
C LEU A 274 -12.30 -1.73 -10.58
N GLY A 275 -12.48 -1.60 -9.25
CA GLY A 275 -13.61 -0.90 -8.63
C GLY A 275 -13.63 0.60 -8.93
N PRO A 276 -14.77 1.29 -8.72
CA PRO A 276 -14.90 2.73 -8.95
C PRO A 276 -14.21 3.60 -7.89
N ASP A 277 -14.22 3.18 -6.62
CA ASP A 277 -13.81 3.99 -5.45
C ASP A 277 -12.42 3.59 -4.94
N ARG A 278 -11.45 3.59 -5.86
CA ARG A 278 -10.07 3.28 -5.53
C ARG A 278 -9.43 4.41 -4.72
N PRO A 279 -8.63 4.10 -3.69
CA PRO A 279 -7.84 5.12 -3.00
C PRO A 279 -6.79 5.75 -3.93
N ALA A 280 -6.31 6.95 -3.61
CA ALA A 280 -5.29 7.64 -4.38
C ALA A 280 -3.98 6.83 -4.47
N THR A 281 -3.63 6.13 -3.38
CA THR A 281 -2.45 5.24 -3.31
C THR A 281 -2.87 3.85 -2.83
N ILE A 282 -2.70 2.85 -3.67
CA ILE A 282 -2.98 1.44 -3.37
C ILE A 282 -1.67 0.77 -2.99
N ILE A 283 -1.61 0.18 -1.81
CA ILE A 283 -0.42 -0.50 -1.32
C ILE A 283 -0.77 -1.95 -1.06
N LEU A 284 0.00 -2.87 -1.67
CA LEU A 284 -0.18 -4.31 -1.58
C LEU A 284 1.13 -4.98 -1.19
N ASP A 285 1.10 -5.79 -0.13
CA ASP A 285 2.24 -6.60 0.31
C ASP A 285 2.01 -8.06 -0.11
N GLU A 286 2.92 -8.62 -0.90
CA GLU A 286 2.88 -9.98 -1.46
C GLU A 286 1.51 -10.38 -2.07
N PRO A 287 0.94 -9.55 -2.98
CA PRO A 287 -0.41 -9.79 -3.50
C PRO A 287 -0.54 -11.06 -4.35
N GLU A 288 0.55 -11.58 -4.84
CA GLU A 288 0.62 -12.77 -5.70
C GLU A 288 0.56 -14.10 -4.95
N LEU A 289 0.67 -14.10 -3.62
CA LEU A 289 0.72 -15.34 -2.83
C LEU A 289 -0.51 -16.23 -3.10
N GLY A 290 -0.25 -17.48 -3.48
CA GLY A 290 -1.29 -18.47 -3.79
C GLY A 290 -2.00 -18.27 -5.12
N LEU A 291 -1.59 -17.29 -5.95
CA LEU A 291 -2.14 -17.09 -7.29
C LEU A 291 -1.47 -18.02 -8.31
N HIS A 292 -2.28 -18.49 -9.25
CA HIS A 292 -1.78 -19.19 -10.45
C HIS A 292 -1.05 -18.20 -11.37
N PRO A 293 0.00 -18.59 -12.13
CA PRO A 293 0.74 -17.68 -13.03
C PRO A 293 -0.13 -16.82 -13.95
N ALA A 294 -1.21 -17.36 -14.50
CA ALA A 294 -2.16 -16.60 -15.30
C ALA A 294 -2.86 -15.48 -14.50
N ALA A 295 -3.14 -15.71 -13.22
CA ALA A 295 -3.72 -14.70 -12.34
C ALA A 295 -2.70 -13.63 -11.93
N ILE A 296 -1.41 -13.98 -11.83
CA ILE A 296 -0.30 -13.02 -11.59
C ILE A 296 -0.17 -12.05 -12.77
N HIS A 297 -0.24 -12.55 -14.01
CA HIS A 297 -0.26 -11.69 -15.19
C HIS A 297 -1.42 -10.70 -15.16
N LEU A 298 -2.65 -11.18 -14.87
CA LEU A 298 -3.82 -10.31 -14.75
C LEU A 298 -3.69 -9.29 -13.62
N LEU A 299 -3.07 -9.67 -12.49
CA LEU A 299 -2.78 -8.75 -11.38
C LEU A 299 -1.89 -7.59 -11.84
N ALA A 300 -0.80 -7.89 -12.54
CA ALA A 300 0.11 -6.87 -13.08
C ALA A 300 -0.62 -5.91 -14.05
N GLU A 301 -1.44 -6.45 -14.95
CA GLU A 301 -2.24 -5.63 -15.88
C GLU A 301 -3.27 -4.76 -15.14
N MET A 302 -3.95 -5.28 -14.11
CA MET A 302 -4.88 -4.50 -13.30
C MET A 302 -4.17 -3.40 -12.52
N ALA A 303 -2.98 -3.64 -11.98
CA ALA A 303 -2.16 -2.63 -11.31
C ALA A 303 -1.77 -1.50 -12.28
N ARG A 304 -1.33 -1.82 -13.49
CA ARG A 304 -1.04 -0.83 -14.54
C ARG A 304 -2.27 -0.04 -14.99
N ILE A 305 -3.43 -0.70 -15.09
CA ILE A 305 -4.70 -0.02 -15.40
C ILE A 305 -5.03 0.98 -14.29
N ALA A 306 -4.85 0.62 -13.01
CA ALA A 306 -5.06 1.53 -11.90
C ALA A 306 -4.09 2.72 -11.97
N GLY A 307 -2.80 2.49 -12.24
CA GLY A 307 -1.78 3.52 -12.42
C GLY A 307 -2.16 4.50 -13.54
N ARG A 308 -2.43 4.01 -14.73
CA ARG A 308 -2.86 4.84 -15.89
C ARG A 308 -4.14 5.65 -15.65
N ASN A 309 -4.95 5.26 -14.69
CA ASN A 309 -6.15 6.00 -14.28
C ASN A 309 -5.90 6.99 -13.12
N GLY A 310 -4.65 7.33 -12.83
CA GLY A 310 -4.27 8.37 -11.87
C GLY A 310 -4.20 7.88 -10.41
N HIS A 311 -4.04 6.59 -10.18
CA HIS A 311 -3.80 6.03 -8.85
C HIS A 311 -2.33 5.61 -8.73
N LYS A 312 -1.69 5.86 -7.59
CA LYS A 312 -0.38 5.27 -7.29
C LYS A 312 -0.57 3.83 -6.81
N VAL A 313 0.21 2.92 -7.38
CA VAL A 313 0.19 1.50 -6.96
C VAL A 313 1.58 1.12 -6.47
N ILE A 314 1.67 0.69 -5.23
CA ILE A 314 2.91 0.22 -4.61
C ILE A 314 2.74 -1.27 -4.32
N LEU A 315 3.57 -2.09 -4.93
CA LEU A 315 3.59 -3.53 -4.74
C LEU A 315 4.89 -3.92 -4.03
N ALA A 316 4.81 -4.62 -2.92
CA ALA A 316 5.97 -5.25 -2.31
C ALA A 316 5.92 -6.75 -2.61
N THR A 317 6.96 -7.31 -3.23
CA THR A 317 6.95 -8.71 -3.68
C THR A 317 8.34 -9.33 -3.66
N GLN A 318 8.36 -10.67 -3.63
CA GLN A 318 9.53 -11.50 -3.90
C GLN A 318 9.28 -12.48 -5.06
N SER A 319 8.23 -12.27 -5.83
CA SER A 319 7.81 -13.14 -6.92
C SER A 319 8.49 -12.76 -8.23
N VAL A 320 9.43 -13.55 -8.71
CA VAL A 320 10.03 -13.42 -10.03
C VAL A 320 8.97 -13.35 -11.14
N PRO A 321 7.92 -14.22 -11.15
CA PRO A 321 6.85 -14.11 -12.13
C PRO A 321 6.13 -12.77 -12.12
N LEU A 322 5.87 -12.16 -10.95
CA LEU A 322 5.21 -10.86 -10.88
C LEU A 322 6.14 -9.75 -11.37
N VAL A 323 7.40 -9.75 -10.92
CA VAL A 323 8.42 -8.75 -11.32
C VAL A 323 8.66 -8.75 -12.82
N SER A 324 8.58 -9.91 -13.49
CA SER A 324 8.76 -10.05 -14.94
C SER A 324 7.75 -9.27 -15.79
N HIS A 325 6.69 -8.78 -15.19
CA HIS A 325 5.69 -7.96 -15.87
C HIS A 325 5.93 -6.46 -15.76
N PHE A 326 6.97 -6.01 -15.07
CA PHE A 326 7.24 -4.59 -14.83
C PHE A 326 8.56 -4.16 -15.47
N GLU A 327 8.64 -2.87 -15.81
CA GLU A 327 9.83 -2.26 -16.39
C GLU A 327 10.86 -1.92 -15.31
N LEU A 328 12.15 -1.76 -15.67
CA LEU A 328 13.19 -1.42 -14.70
C LEU A 328 12.90 -0.10 -13.98
N SER A 329 12.34 0.89 -14.66
CA SER A 329 11.92 2.18 -14.09
C SER A 329 10.88 2.07 -12.99
N GLU A 330 10.07 0.98 -13.00
CA GLU A 330 9.06 0.71 -11.98
C GLU A 330 9.64 -0.04 -10.76
N ILE A 331 10.86 -0.59 -10.87
CA ILE A 331 11.49 -1.42 -9.83
C ILE A 331 12.27 -0.57 -8.83
N VAL A 332 12.12 -0.91 -7.57
CA VAL A 332 12.96 -0.47 -6.46
C VAL A 332 13.49 -1.69 -5.72
N ILE A 333 14.79 -1.77 -5.61
CA ILE A 333 15.47 -2.85 -4.90
C ILE A 333 15.56 -2.46 -3.42
N VAL A 334 15.14 -3.37 -2.57
CA VAL A 334 15.18 -3.24 -1.12
C VAL A 334 16.15 -4.26 -0.57
N ASP A 335 17.25 -3.78 -0.01
CA ASP A 335 18.32 -4.59 0.55
C ASP A 335 18.50 -4.36 2.05
N ARG A 336 19.27 -5.23 2.69
CA ARG A 336 19.72 -5.04 4.05
C ARG A 336 21.24 -4.85 4.06
N VAL A 337 21.68 -3.63 4.36
CA VAL A 337 23.10 -3.24 4.43
C VAL A 337 23.41 -2.81 5.86
N ASP A 338 24.43 -3.41 6.45
CA ASP A 338 24.87 -3.12 7.84
C ASP A 338 23.72 -3.15 8.86
N GLY A 339 22.84 -4.15 8.72
CA GLY A 339 21.68 -4.32 9.61
C GLY A 339 20.49 -3.38 9.34
N ALA A 340 20.62 -2.40 8.45
CA ALA A 340 19.55 -1.47 8.09
C ALA A 340 19.00 -1.71 6.69
N THR A 341 17.74 -1.31 6.48
CA THR A 341 17.11 -1.31 5.14
C THR A 341 17.72 -0.21 4.28
N ALA A 342 18.12 -0.57 3.08
CA ALA A 342 18.56 0.33 2.02
C ALA A 342 17.67 0.16 0.79
N VAL A 343 17.50 1.22 0.01
CA VAL A 343 16.74 1.19 -1.25
C VAL A 343 17.56 1.81 -2.37
N HIS A 344 17.47 1.24 -3.55
CA HIS A 344 18.05 1.81 -4.76
C HIS A 344 17.26 1.39 -6.00
N ARG A 345 17.40 2.13 -7.09
CA ARG A 345 16.85 1.75 -8.38
C ARG A 345 17.91 1.03 -9.21
N PRO A 346 17.50 0.08 -10.09
CA PRO A 346 18.41 -0.53 -11.05
C PRO A 346 19.03 0.55 -11.95
N ASP A 347 20.28 0.34 -12.36
CA ASP A 347 20.92 1.17 -13.39
C ASP A 347 20.43 0.72 -14.77
N GLU A 348 19.51 1.48 -15.34
CA GLU A 348 18.89 1.17 -16.63
C GLU A 348 19.91 1.13 -17.78
N ASP A 349 20.90 2.03 -17.77
CA ASP A 349 21.89 2.11 -18.86
C ASP A 349 22.78 0.86 -18.90
N LEU A 350 23.15 0.32 -17.73
CA LEU A 350 23.93 -0.92 -17.62
C LEU A 350 23.12 -2.15 -18.03
N LEU A 351 21.82 -2.14 -17.79
CA LEU A 351 20.97 -3.31 -17.98
C LEU A 351 20.23 -3.33 -19.32
N LYS A 352 20.21 -2.22 -20.05
CA LYS A 352 19.46 -2.05 -21.28
C LYS A 352 19.80 -3.11 -22.35
N ALA A 353 21.07 -3.49 -22.46
CA ALA A 353 21.51 -4.51 -23.42
C ALA A 353 20.98 -5.92 -23.09
N PHE A 354 20.58 -6.18 -21.84
CA PHE A 354 20.06 -7.47 -21.40
C PHE A 354 18.53 -7.57 -21.51
N LEU A 355 17.83 -6.43 -21.58
CA LEU A 355 16.35 -6.40 -21.66
C LEU A 355 15.80 -6.93 -22.99
N ASP A 356 16.62 -6.97 -24.05
CA ASP A 356 16.23 -7.57 -25.33
C ASP A 356 16.07 -9.09 -25.22
N ASP A 357 16.85 -9.73 -24.33
CA ASP A 357 16.91 -11.19 -24.19
C ASP A 357 16.25 -11.71 -22.89
N TYR A 358 16.15 -10.87 -21.84
CA TYR A 358 15.72 -11.28 -20.50
C TYR A 358 14.65 -10.35 -19.93
N SER A 359 13.66 -10.94 -19.26
CA SER A 359 12.70 -10.14 -18.46
C SER A 359 13.35 -9.56 -17.20
N THR A 360 12.77 -8.50 -16.64
CA THR A 360 13.20 -7.89 -15.39
C THR A 360 13.28 -8.91 -14.24
N GLY A 361 12.31 -9.81 -14.15
CA GLY A 361 12.33 -10.89 -13.16
C GLY A 361 13.47 -11.86 -13.37
N THR A 362 13.80 -12.22 -14.62
CA THR A 362 14.94 -13.09 -14.94
C THR A 362 16.27 -12.42 -14.57
N LEU A 363 16.43 -11.13 -14.86
CA LEU A 363 17.62 -10.35 -14.47
C LEU A 363 17.77 -10.32 -12.94
N TRP A 364 16.66 -10.21 -12.20
CA TRP A 364 16.68 -10.28 -10.75
C TRP A 364 17.04 -11.69 -10.26
N GLU A 365 16.47 -12.74 -10.86
CA GLU A 365 16.80 -14.14 -10.53
C GLU A 365 18.28 -14.45 -10.78
N MET A 366 18.89 -13.89 -11.82
CA MET A 366 20.31 -13.97 -12.10
C MET A 366 21.18 -13.08 -11.19
N ASN A 367 20.56 -12.27 -10.31
CA ASN A 367 21.21 -11.29 -9.44
C ASN A 367 21.91 -10.13 -10.15
N PHE A 368 21.51 -9.81 -11.38
CA PHE A 368 22.01 -8.62 -12.06
C PHE A 368 21.47 -7.32 -11.44
N LEU A 369 20.28 -7.38 -10.82
CA LEU A 369 19.67 -6.24 -10.15
C LEU A 369 20.17 -6.06 -8.70
N GLY A 370 20.78 -7.09 -8.08
CA GLY A 370 21.01 -7.14 -6.64
C GLY A 370 19.75 -7.59 -5.86
N GLY A 371 19.74 -7.35 -4.54
CA GLY A 371 18.57 -7.69 -3.71
C GLY A 371 18.46 -9.16 -3.29
N ARG A 372 19.49 -9.97 -3.55
CA ARG A 372 19.61 -11.33 -3.01
C ARG A 372 20.25 -11.31 -1.62
N PRO A 373 19.92 -12.30 -0.77
CA PRO A 373 20.62 -12.45 0.51
C PRO A 373 22.12 -12.61 0.23
N SER A 374 22.91 -11.59 0.52
CA SER A 374 24.37 -11.73 0.56
C SER A 374 24.73 -12.27 1.95
N HIS A 375 25.28 -13.48 2.02
CA HIS A 375 26.01 -13.90 3.20
C HIS A 375 27.31 -13.08 3.25
N THR A 376 27.28 -11.93 3.86
CA THR A 376 28.50 -11.38 4.41
C THR A 376 28.81 -12.23 5.63
N GLU A 377 29.69 -13.23 5.47
CA GLU A 377 30.31 -13.88 6.62
C GLU A 377 30.95 -12.76 7.44
N ALA A 378 30.42 -12.55 8.65
CA ALA A 378 31.15 -11.80 9.65
C ALA A 378 32.46 -12.58 9.85
N ALA A 379 33.56 -12.00 9.40
CA ALA A 379 34.88 -12.50 9.71
C ALA A 379 34.97 -12.60 11.23
N LEU A 380 35.06 -13.83 11.74
CA LEU A 380 35.38 -14.16 13.11
C LEU A 380 36.77 -13.67 13.48
#